data_559fba81eae4edcfba8db590f7027b7c
#
_entry.id   559fba81eae4edcfba8db590f7027b7c
#
_cell.length_a   1.000
_cell.length_b   1.000
_cell.length_c   1.000
_cell.angle_alpha   90.00
_cell.angle_beta   90.00
_cell.angle_gamma   90.00
#
_symmetry.space_group_name_H-M   'P 1'
#
loop_
_entity.id
_entity.type
_entity.pdbx_description
1 polymer ?
#
loop_
_entity_poly.entity_id
_entity_poly.type
_entity_poly.pdbx_seq_one_letter_code
_entity_poly.pdbx_strand_id
1 'polypeptide(L)'
;MSVIKSKRDESEMEFIYTARQLHIHTIQKCANFPKRYTFYVSQPMAACATRIHEYVKCANSIYPLNQHEVQIRRDYLLRANAELYNLVSQIEVANELFGIDGDSVKFWMDIVEREIRLVKGTMKKDRERYKNLP
;
A
#
# COMPACT_ATOMS: atom_id res chain seq x y z
N MET A 1 -14.30 25.99 -5.15
CA MET A 1 -12.80 25.86 -5.11
C MET A 1 -12.33 25.11 -3.86
N SER A 2 -12.72 25.56 -2.68
CA SER A 2 -12.37 24.91 -1.43
C SER A 2 -12.88 23.47 -1.32
N VAL A 3 -14.11 23.20 -1.84
CA VAL A 3 -14.72 21.86 -1.81
C VAL A 3 -13.91 20.84 -2.63
N ILE A 4 -13.46 21.26 -3.81
CA ILE A 4 -12.67 20.38 -4.71
C ILE A 4 -11.31 20.11 -4.09
N LYS A 5 -10.67 21.14 -3.52
CA LYS A 5 -9.37 21.01 -2.85
C LYS A 5 -9.49 20.13 -1.61
N SER A 6 -10.56 20.31 -0.82
CA SER A 6 -10.84 19.52 0.38
C SER A 6 -11.02 18.04 0.03
N LYS A 7 -11.79 17.71 -1.02
CA LYS A 7 -11.98 16.34 -1.48
C LYS A 7 -10.69 15.69 -1.96
N ARG A 8 -9.83 16.47 -2.65
CA ARG A 8 -8.54 15.99 -3.12
C ARG A 8 -7.63 15.68 -1.94
N ASP A 9 -7.59 16.56 -0.95
CA ASP A 9 -6.78 16.38 0.26
C ASP A 9 -7.24 15.17 1.06
N GLU A 10 -8.56 14.96 1.19
CA GLU A 10 -9.12 13.79 1.86
C GLU A 10 -8.74 12.48 1.15
N SER A 11 -8.83 12.45 -0.18
CA SER A 11 -8.48 11.28 -0.98
C SER A 11 -6.99 10.95 -0.86
N GLU A 12 -6.14 11.98 -0.91
CA GLU A 12 -4.70 11.81 -0.77
C GLU A 12 -4.33 11.36 0.64
N MET A 13 -5.01 11.90 1.67
CA MET A 13 -4.81 11.47 3.05
C MET A 13 -5.26 10.04 3.28
N GLU A 14 -6.38 9.63 2.69
CA GLU A 14 -6.87 8.26 2.80
C GLU A 14 -5.88 7.25 2.24
N PHE A 15 -5.30 7.56 1.09
CA PHE A 15 -4.30 6.74 0.42
C PHE A 15 -3.09 6.47 1.34
N ILE A 16 -2.55 7.52 1.99
CA ILE A 16 -1.41 7.41 2.91
C ILE A 16 -1.86 6.74 4.21
N TYR A 17 -3.00 7.14 4.73
CA TYR A 17 -3.53 6.62 6.00
C TYR A 17 -3.75 5.12 5.92
N THR A 18 -4.32 4.62 4.83
CA THR A 18 -4.57 3.20 4.65
C THR A 18 -3.26 2.41 4.55
N ALA A 19 -2.24 2.96 3.88
CA ALA A 19 -0.92 2.35 3.82
C ALA A 19 -0.30 2.24 5.21
N ARG A 20 -0.44 3.28 6.01
CA ARG A 20 0.06 3.30 7.40
C ARG A 20 -0.70 2.28 8.26
N GLN A 21 -2.02 2.24 8.13
CA GLN A 21 -2.86 1.28 8.85
C GLN A 21 -2.44 -0.15 8.51
N LEU A 22 -2.22 -0.42 7.22
CA LEU A 22 -1.78 -1.74 6.75
C LEU A 22 -0.41 -2.10 7.34
N HIS A 23 0.51 -1.15 7.35
CA HIS A 23 1.85 -1.35 7.91
C HIS A 23 1.79 -1.75 9.39
N ILE A 24 1.07 -0.96 10.19
CA ILE A 24 0.93 -1.21 11.62
C ILE A 24 0.22 -2.55 11.87
N HIS A 25 -0.88 -2.80 11.17
CA HIS A 25 -1.65 -4.02 11.33
C HIS A 25 -0.82 -5.26 11.00
N THR A 26 -0.05 -5.21 9.92
CA THR A 26 0.82 -6.33 9.51
C THR A 26 1.88 -6.62 10.56
N ILE A 27 2.53 -5.58 11.10
CA ILE A 27 3.53 -5.75 12.17
C ILE A 27 2.89 -6.44 13.39
N GLN A 28 1.70 -5.98 13.80
CA GLN A 28 0.99 -6.54 14.94
C GLN A 28 0.62 -8.00 14.74
N LYS A 29 0.18 -8.36 13.54
CA LYS A 29 -0.15 -9.75 13.21
C LYS A 29 1.11 -10.62 13.20
N CYS A 30 2.18 -10.16 12.59
CA CYS A 30 3.45 -10.90 12.53
C CYS A 30 4.04 -11.14 13.91
N ALA A 31 3.85 -10.20 14.83
CA ALA A 31 4.34 -10.34 16.21
C ALA A 31 3.73 -11.53 16.96
N ASN A 32 2.54 -11.97 16.54
CA ASN A 32 1.82 -13.07 17.16
C ASN A 32 1.96 -14.40 16.39
N PHE A 33 2.72 -14.41 15.31
CA PHE A 33 2.96 -15.63 14.54
C PHE A 33 3.91 -16.57 15.28
N PRO A 34 3.84 -17.89 15.00
CA PRO A 34 4.78 -18.84 15.64
C PRO A 34 6.22 -18.46 15.38
N LYS A 35 7.04 -18.47 16.43
CA LYS A 35 8.45 -18.01 16.37
C LYS A 35 9.29 -18.79 15.37
N ARG A 36 8.95 -20.06 15.13
CA ARG A 36 9.67 -20.90 14.16
C ARG A 36 9.55 -20.39 12.71
N TYR A 37 8.57 -19.55 12.44
CA TYR A 37 8.36 -18.95 11.12
C TYR A 37 8.87 -17.51 11.00
N THR A 38 9.59 -17.00 12.01
CA THR A 38 10.06 -15.61 12.04
C THR A 38 10.83 -15.24 10.78
N PHE A 39 11.84 -16.04 10.41
CA PHE A 39 12.68 -15.72 9.24
C PHE A 39 11.99 -15.97 7.92
N TYR A 40 11.11 -16.97 7.85
CA TYR A 40 10.51 -17.40 6.59
C TYR A 40 9.20 -16.70 6.28
N VAL A 41 8.50 -16.19 7.28
CA VAL A 41 7.18 -15.61 7.12
C VAL A 41 7.09 -14.22 7.73
N SER A 42 7.30 -14.08 9.03
CA SER A 42 7.06 -12.82 9.75
C SER A 42 7.93 -11.68 9.25
N GLN A 43 9.25 -11.90 9.13
CA GLN A 43 10.16 -10.84 8.67
C GLN A 43 9.89 -10.40 7.23
N PRO A 44 9.74 -11.32 6.25
CA PRO A 44 9.42 -10.91 4.89
C PRO A 44 8.08 -10.15 4.78
N MET A 45 7.07 -10.54 5.54
CA MET A 45 5.77 -9.85 5.53
C MET A 45 5.87 -8.46 6.13
N ALA A 46 6.53 -8.33 7.27
CA ALA A 46 6.75 -7.03 7.90
C ALA A 46 7.54 -6.10 6.99
N ALA A 47 8.58 -6.61 6.33
CA ALA A 47 9.38 -5.85 5.38
C ALA A 47 8.54 -5.41 4.17
N CYS A 48 7.69 -6.29 3.67
CA CYS A 48 6.78 -5.99 2.55
C CYS A 48 5.83 -4.84 2.91
N ALA A 49 5.19 -4.92 4.07
CA ALA A 49 4.28 -3.86 4.53
C ALA A 49 5.01 -2.53 4.73
N THR A 50 6.25 -2.58 5.23
CA THR A 50 7.09 -1.40 5.38
C THR A 50 7.37 -0.75 4.03
N ARG A 51 7.72 -1.54 3.01
CA ARG A 51 7.97 -1.03 1.64
C ARG A 51 6.73 -0.40 1.02
N ILE A 52 5.55 -1.01 1.21
CA ILE A 52 4.31 -0.44 0.72
C ILE A 52 4.14 0.98 1.26
N HIS A 53 4.26 1.15 2.56
CA HIS A 53 4.11 2.43 3.22
C HIS A 53 5.16 3.44 2.74
N GLU A 54 6.41 3.01 2.61
CA GLU A 54 7.51 3.85 2.12
C GLU A 54 7.26 4.31 0.68
N TYR A 55 6.87 3.40 -0.22
CA TYR A 55 6.63 3.74 -1.62
C TYR A 55 5.45 4.71 -1.77
N VAL A 56 4.40 4.51 -0.99
CA VAL A 56 3.25 5.42 -0.98
C VAL A 56 3.70 6.82 -0.53
N LYS A 57 4.48 6.91 0.53
CA LYS A 57 5.01 8.18 1.03
C LYS A 57 5.92 8.84 0.00
N CYS A 58 6.80 8.07 -0.64
CA CYS A 58 7.69 8.58 -1.67
C CYS A 58 6.89 9.14 -2.85
N ALA A 59 5.89 8.40 -3.33
CA ALA A 59 5.03 8.88 -4.42
C ALA A 59 4.34 10.18 -4.04
N ASN A 60 3.79 10.23 -2.83
CA ASN A 60 3.05 11.41 -2.37
C ASN A 60 3.95 12.64 -2.17
N SER A 61 5.25 12.44 -1.95
CA SER A 61 6.19 13.54 -1.78
C SER A 61 6.57 14.23 -3.10
N ILE A 62 6.23 13.62 -4.23
CA ILE A 62 6.59 14.14 -5.55
C ILE A 62 5.41 14.94 -6.12
N TYR A 63 5.65 16.24 -6.34
CA TYR A 63 4.72 17.13 -7.04
C TYR A 63 5.34 17.42 -8.41
N PRO A 64 4.96 16.65 -9.47
CA PRO A 64 5.68 16.69 -10.74
C PRO A 64 5.60 18.05 -11.42
N LEU A 65 6.72 18.48 -12.00
CA LEU A 65 6.81 19.69 -12.83
C LEU A 65 7.00 19.34 -14.31
N ASN A 66 7.30 18.07 -14.61
CA ASN A 66 7.55 17.61 -15.97
C ASN A 66 7.25 16.11 -16.05
N GLN A 67 7.27 15.56 -17.28
CA GLN A 67 6.92 14.16 -17.50
C GLN A 67 7.93 13.18 -16.87
N HIS A 68 9.18 13.58 -16.76
CA HIS A 68 10.18 12.74 -16.08
C HIS A 68 9.80 12.51 -14.61
N GLU A 69 9.39 13.59 -13.93
CA GLU A 69 8.98 13.48 -12.52
C GLU A 69 7.65 12.74 -12.37
N VAL A 70 6.74 12.87 -13.33
CA VAL A 70 5.51 12.08 -13.37
C VAL A 70 5.86 10.59 -13.40
N GLN A 71 6.85 10.22 -14.21
CA GLN A 71 7.27 8.82 -14.33
C GLN A 71 7.88 8.31 -13.02
N ILE A 72 8.69 9.13 -12.34
CA ILE A 72 9.27 8.74 -11.05
C ILE A 72 8.17 8.48 -10.03
N ARG A 73 7.19 9.37 -9.94
CA ARG A 73 6.03 9.19 -9.06
C ARG A 73 5.28 7.91 -9.40
N ARG A 74 5.04 7.68 -10.69
CA ARG A 74 4.38 6.47 -11.18
C ARG A 74 5.15 5.19 -10.82
N ASP A 75 6.47 5.24 -10.91
CA ASP A 75 7.30 4.09 -10.56
C ASP A 75 7.12 3.68 -9.09
N TYR A 76 7.04 4.65 -8.18
CA TYR A 76 6.76 4.35 -6.78
C TYR A 76 5.36 3.75 -6.58
N LEU A 77 4.37 4.26 -7.30
CA LEU A 77 3.01 3.72 -7.23
C LEU A 77 2.95 2.29 -7.77
N LEU A 78 3.66 2.01 -8.87
CA LEU A 78 3.76 0.67 -9.43
C LEU A 78 4.43 -0.31 -8.47
N ARG A 79 5.49 0.13 -7.79
CA ARG A 79 6.18 -0.69 -6.78
C ARG A 79 5.28 -0.97 -5.58
N ALA A 80 4.56 0.05 -5.11
CA ALA A 80 3.59 -0.14 -4.02
C ALA A 80 2.53 -1.17 -4.42
N ASN A 81 2.01 -1.08 -5.63
CA ASN A 81 0.99 -2.00 -6.13
C ASN A 81 1.53 -3.43 -6.21
N ALA A 82 2.75 -3.61 -6.71
CA ALA A 82 3.39 -4.92 -6.77
C ALA A 82 3.56 -5.54 -5.38
N GLU A 83 4.01 -4.74 -4.43
CA GLU A 83 4.18 -5.22 -3.05
C GLU A 83 2.85 -5.54 -2.37
N LEU A 84 1.79 -4.84 -2.72
CA LEU A 84 0.45 -5.15 -2.20
C LEU A 84 0.00 -6.53 -2.65
N TYR A 85 0.18 -6.89 -3.91
CA TYR A 85 -0.13 -8.24 -4.39
C TYR A 85 0.80 -9.28 -3.77
N ASN A 86 2.05 -8.93 -3.54
CA ASN A 86 2.99 -9.81 -2.85
C ASN A 86 2.51 -10.10 -1.42
N LEU A 87 2.01 -9.08 -0.71
CA LEU A 87 1.49 -9.24 0.64
C LEU A 87 0.27 -10.17 0.67
N VAL A 88 -0.62 -10.07 -0.32
CA VAL A 88 -1.76 -11.00 -0.46
C VAL A 88 -1.25 -12.44 -0.50
N SER A 89 -0.27 -12.70 -1.34
CA SER A 89 0.32 -14.05 -1.46
C SER A 89 0.95 -14.51 -0.16
N GLN A 90 1.66 -13.63 0.53
CA GLN A 90 2.29 -13.95 1.81
C GLN A 90 1.27 -14.28 2.90
N ILE A 91 0.15 -13.55 2.94
CA ILE A 91 -0.95 -13.83 3.88
C ILE A 91 -1.52 -15.23 3.61
N GLU A 92 -1.74 -15.57 2.34
CA GLU A 92 -2.26 -16.88 1.94
C GLU A 92 -1.30 -18.00 2.36
N VAL A 93 0.00 -17.81 2.14
CA VAL A 93 1.02 -18.78 2.54
C VAL A 93 1.03 -18.96 4.06
N ALA A 94 1.00 -17.88 4.82
CA ALA A 94 0.97 -17.94 6.28
C ALA A 94 -0.26 -18.69 6.77
N ASN A 95 -1.42 -18.38 6.19
CA ASN A 95 -2.67 -19.03 6.56
C ASN A 95 -2.62 -20.53 6.30
N GLU A 96 -2.01 -20.94 5.20
CA GLU A 96 -1.86 -22.35 4.86
C GLU A 96 -0.87 -23.07 5.78
N LEU A 97 0.20 -22.38 6.20
CA LEU A 97 1.23 -22.99 7.05
C LEU A 97 0.78 -23.24 8.48
N PHE A 98 0.08 -22.30 9.09
CA PHE A 98 -0.25 -22.41 10.52
C PHE A 98 -1.67 -21.95 10.88
N GLY A 99 -2.47 -21.56 9.89
CA GLY A 99 -3.84 -21.13 10.14
C GLY A 99 -3.94 -19.77 10.83
N ILE A 100 -4.69 -18.89 10.23
CA ILE A 100 -5.00 -17.57 10.82
C ILE A 100 -6.53 -17.54 10.95
N ASP A 101 -7.02 -16.96 12.05
CA ASP A 101 -8.46 -16.84 12.23
C ASP A 101 -9.13 -16.21 10.99
N GLY A 102 -10.24 -16.79 10.54
CA GLY A 102 -10.91 -16.37 9.31
C GLY A 102 -11.34 -14.94 9.30
N ASP A 103 -11.85 -14.43 10.43
CA ASP A 103 -12.24 -13.02 10.56
C ASP A 103 -11.03 -12.10 10.52
N SER A 104 -9.91 -12.53 11.11
CA SER A 104 -8.63 -11.79 11.06
C SER A 104 -8.10 -11.70 9.64
N VAL A 105 -8.11 -12.81 8.89
CA VAL A 105 -7.67 -12.84 7.49
C VAL A 105 -8.52 -11.89 6.66
N LYS A 106 -9.84 -11.96 6.84
CA LYS A 106 -10.78 -11.11 6.09
C LYS A 106 -10.53 -9.63 6.37
N PHE A 107 -10.38 -9.26 7.63
CA PHE A 107 -10.11 -7.87 8.03
C PHE A 107 -8.81 -7.37 7.40
N TRP A 108 -7.76 -8.18 7.46
CA TRP A 108 -6.44 -7.85 6.90
C TRP A 108 -6.51 -7.68 5.38
N MET A 109 -7.15 -8.64 4.70
CA MET A 109 -7.33 -8.60 3.25
C MET A 109 -8.17 -7.40 2.80
N ASP A 110 -9.19 -7.01 3.58
CA ASP A 110 -10.00 -5.84 3.27
C ASP A 110 -9.15 -4.56 3.25
N ILE A 111 -8.19 -4.43 4.19
CA ILE A 111 -7.27 -3.28 4.20
C ILE A 111 -6.37 -3.30 2.95
N VAL A 112 -5.81 -4.47 2.63
CA VAL A 112 -4.95 -4.64 1.44
C VAL A 112 -5.71 -4.26 0.18
N GLU A 113 -6.92 -4.79 0.00
CA GLU A 113 -7.74 -4.53 -1.18
C GLU A 113 -8.15 -3.07 -1.29
N ARG A 114 -8.43 -2.42 -0.16
CA ARG A 114 -8.71 -0.98 -0.14
C ARG A 114 -7.52 -0.20 -0.65
N GLU A 115 -6.32 -0.51 -0.18
CA GLU A 115 -5.12 0.19 -0.62
C GLU A 115 -4.81 -0.07 -2.09
N ILE A 116 -5.03 -1.27 -2.58
CA ILE A 116 -4.89 -1.57 -4.01
C ILE A 116 -5.80 -0.65 -4.84
N ARG A 117 -7.06 -0.50 -4.44
CA ARG A 117 -7.99 0.39 -5.13
C ARG A 117 -7.53 1.85 -5.07
N LEU A 118 -7.03 2.29 -3.92
CA LEU A 118 -6.57 3.67 -3.75
C LEU A 118 -5.31 3.95 -4.58
N VAL A 119 -4.36 3.01 -4.64
CA VAL A 119 -3.16 3.14 -5.47
C VAL A 119 -3.54 3.20 -6.94
N LYS A 120 -4.38 2.28 -7.40
CA LYS A 120 -4.84 2.27 -8.81
C LYS A 120 -5.62 3.54 -9.16
N GLY A 121 -6.48 4.00 -8.24
CA GLY A 121 -7.23 5.23 -8.43
C GLY A 121 -6.31 6.45 -8.52
N THR A 122 -5.26 6.50 -7.71
CA THR A 122 -4.27 7.58 -7.75
C THR A 122 -3.53 7.58 -9.08
N MET A 123 -3.12 6.41 -9.57
CA MET A 123 -2.47 6.28 -10.88
C MET A 123 -3.35 6.79 -12.01
N LYS A 124 -4.64 6.46 -11.95
CA LYS A 124 -5.62 6.92 -12.95
C LYS A 124 -5.79 8.43 -12.90
N LYS A 125 -5.92 9.00 -11.70
CA LYS A 125 -6.04 10.45 -11.51
C LYS A 125 -4.80 11.17 -11.99
N ASP A 126 -3.61 10.64 -11.72
CA ASP A 126 -2.34 11.21 -12.13
C ASP A 126 -2.24 11.28 -13.65
N ARG A 127 -2.70 10.24 -14.35
CA ARG A 127 -2.66 10.21 -15.81
C ARG A 127 -3.42 11.41 -16.42
N GLU A 128 -4.57 11.74 -15.85
CA GLU A 128 -5.35 12.90 -16.31
C GLU A 128 -4.76 14.21 -15.80
N ARG A 129 -4.35 14.27 -14.55
CA ARG A 129 -3.87 15.49 -13.90
C ARG A 129 -2.61 16.03 -14.55
N TYR A 130 -1.69 15.14 -14.92
CA TYR A 130 -0.35 15.52 -15.36
C TYR A 130 -0.10 15.35 -16.86
N LYS A 131 -1.13 15.05 -17.65
CA LYS A 131 -0.96 14.74 -19.07
C LYS A 131 -0.41 15.89 -19.90
N ASN A 132 -0.61 17.14 -19.47
CA ASN A 132 -0.19 18.32 -20.22
C ASN A 132 1.12 18.93 -19.74
N LEU A 133 1.83 18.30 -18.82
CA LEU A 133 3.14 18.76 -18.38
C LEU A 133 4.21 18.55 -19.46
N PRO A 134 5.23 19.46 -19.54
CA PRO A 134 6.30 19.31 -20.55
C PRO A 134 7.16 18.06 -20.37
#